data_a1b962458e3c91b749f3b1006e778109
#
_entry.id   a1b962458e3c91b749f3b1006e778109
#
_cell.length_a   1.000
_cell.length_b   1.000
_cell.length_c   1.000
_cell.angle_alpha   90.00
_cell.angle_beta   90.00
_cell.angle_gamma   90.00
#
_symmetry.space_group_name_H-M   'P 1'
#
loop_
_entity.id
_entity.type
_entity.pdbx_description
1 polymer ?
#
loop_
_entity_poly.entity_id
_entity_poly.type
_entity_poly.pdbx_seq_one_letter_code
_entity_poly.pdbx_strand_id
1 'polypeptide(L)'
;MAKTLFKYLDFKGGLAMLEHHNLQFTNVTKLNDPFDCHPALFDYSHVPERPHNWPPADFLSSKGENDMENLRNSTWMCCLSKVHDSLLMWAYYTNHRGICIGLNEEAVLKCCQHMFLGMMYPFAGEVKYKVILQKQDYFKDHPSWDDLLLTKAKDWEHEQEVRIITKDPAWVHAGRDIQEDFKKDEIVDWKEIRHYLPLSRDCFESVYLGVNILSRNRAKIIDVAKKLNPNIEIYQMTLDPEALRLKEEPVNI
;
A
#
# COMPACT_ATOMS: atom_id res chain seq x y z
N MET A 1 21.07 4.50 -9.52
CA MET A 1 20.89 3.21 -8.80
C MET A 1 19.41 2.98 -8.66
N ALA A 2 18.92 1.78 -8.90
CA ALA A 2 17.53 1.43 -8.63
C ALA A 2 17.24 1.69 -7.15
N LYS A 3 16.04 2.17 -6.84
CA LYS A 3 15.61 2.49 -5.48
C LYS A 3 14.95 1.26 -4.89
N THR A 4 15.28 0.90 -3.66
CA THR A 4 14.65 -0.20 -2.93
C THR A 4 13.48 0.34 -2.11
N LEU A 5 12.32 -0.30 -2.22
CA LEU A 5 11.15 -0.05 -1.40
C LEU A 5 10.90 -1.22 -0.45
N PHE A 6 10.39 -0.95 0.73
CA PHE A 6 10.32 -1.91 1.81
C PHE A 6 8.88 -2.24 2.21
N LYS A 7 8.57 -3.52 2.38
CA LYS A 7 7.28 -4.01 2.87
C LYS A 7 7.44 -4.70 4.21
N TYR A 8 6.86 -4.10 5.25
CA TYR A 8 6.80 -4.67 6.59
C TYR A 8 5.61 -5.61 6.70
N LEU A 9 5.83 -6.80 7.22
CA LEU A 9 4.82 -7.86 7.31
C LEU A 9 5.01 -8.68 8.58
N ASP A 10 3.92 -9.16 9.15
CA ASP A 10 4.00 -10.22 10.14
C ASP A 10 4.58 -11.49 9.51
N PHE A 11 4.89 -12.48 10.33
CA PHE A 11 5.49 -13.73 9.84
C PHE A 11 4.63 -14.42 8.77
N LYS A 12 3.30 -14.46 8.96
CA LYS A 12 2.40 -15.17 8.03
C LYS A 12 2.29 -14.44 6.71
N GLY A 13 2.09 -13.12 6.74
CA GLY A 13 2.02 -12.28 5.55
C GLY A 13 3.33 -12.28 4.77
N GLY A 14 4.47 -12.18 5.46
CA GLY A 14 5.78 -12.23 4.83
C GLY A 14 6.09 -13.57 4.19
N LEU A 15 5.77 -14.67 4.87
CA LEU A 15 5.92 -16.02 4.33
C LEU A 15 5.07 -16.19 3.07
N ALA A 16 3.79 -15.81 3.12
CA ALA A 16 2.88 -15.91 1.97
C ALA A 16 3.37 -15.07 0.78
N MET A 17 3.86 -13.85 1.02
CA MET A 17 4.42 -13.01 -0.03
C MET A 17 5.63 -13.65 -0.72
N LEU A 18 6.53 -14.29 0.04
CA LEU A 18 7.70 -14.99 -0.51
C LEU A 18 7.31 -16.30 -1.22
N GLU A 19 6.34 -17.07 -0.70
CA GLU A 19 5.89 -18.34 -1.30
C GLU A 19 5.11 -18.12 -2.60
N HIS A 20 4.27 -17.06 -2.66
CA HIS A 20 3.39 -16.79 -3.80
C HIS A 20 3.94 -15.73 -4.75
N HIS A 21 5.05 -15.10 -4.45
CA HIS A 21 5.69 -14.05 -5.27
C HIS A 21 4.69 -12.97 -5.69
N ASN A 22 3.94 -12.42 -4.76
CA ASN A 22 2.91 -11.44 -5.08
C ASN A 22 2.90 -10.25 -4.13
N LEU A 23 2.33 -9.16 -4.59
CA LEU A 23 2.13 -7.94 -3.83
C LEU A 23 0.64 -7.73 -3.59
N GLN A 24 0.24 -7.67 -2.32
CA GLN A 24 -1.14 -7.48 -1.94
C GLN A 24 -1.55 -6.02 -2.05
N PHE A 25 -2.68 -5.77 -2.71
CA PHE A 25 -3.39 -4.50 -2.72
C PHE A 25 -4.62 -4.59 -1.83
N THR A 26 -4.86 -3.54 -1.07
CA THR A 26 -5.99 -3.41 -0.15
C THR A 26 -6.85 -2.23 -0.60
N ASN A 27 -8.17 -2.34 -0.49
CA ASN A 27 -9.05 -1.20 -0.77
C ASN A 27 -8.76 -0.07 0.23
N VAL A 28 -8.70 1.17 -0.25
CA VAL A 28 -8.29 2.31 0.59
C VAL A 28 -9.24 2.59 1.76
N THR A 29 -10.48 2.11 1.70
CA THR A 29 -11.44 2.20 2.81
C THR A 29 -11.07 1.32 4.00
N LYS A 30 -10.11 0.40 3.83
CA LYS A 30 -9.65 -0.56 4.85
C LYS A 30 -8.27 -0.20 5.42
N LEU A 31 -7.77 1.00 5.14
CA LEU A 31 -6.54 1.50 5.74
C LEU A 31 -6.75 1.76 7.24
N ASN A 32 -5.67 1.70 8.01
CA ASN A 32 -5.71 1.83 9.47
C ASN A 32 -5.92 3.26 9.97
N ASP A 33 -5.56 4.27 9.18
CA ASP A 33 -5.82 5.68 9.50
C ASP A 33 -7.23 6.07 9.00
N PRO A 34 -8.16 6.47 9.89
CA PRO A 34 -9.52 6.85 9.50
C PRO A 34 -9.58 8.11 8.61
N PHE A 35 -8.55 8.96 8.64
CA PHE A 35 -8.46 10.13 7.77
C PHE A 35 -7.83 9.84 6.42
N ASP A 36 -7.20 8.69 6.27
CA ASP A 36 -6.49 8.34 5.04
C ASP A 36 -7.47 8.19 3.87
N CYS A 37 -7.19 8.91 2.78
CA CYS A 37 -8.05 8.95 1.60
C CYS A 37 -9.50 9.33 1.88
N HIS A 38 -9.77 10.13 2.94
CA HIS A 38 -11.14 10.48 3.32
C HIS A 38 -11.64 11.71 2.54
N PRO A 39 -12.89 11.70 1.99
CA PRO A 39 -13.45 12.84 1.25
C PRO A 39 -13.47 14.15 2.05
N ALA A 40 -13.55 14.09 3.39
CA ALA A 40 -13.48 15.27 4.27
C ALA A 40 -12.16 16.07 4.15
N LEU A 41 -11.18 15.58 3.38
CA LEU A 41 -9.98 16.35 3.00
C LEU A 41 -10.33 17.57 2.12
N PHE A 42 -11.52 17.61 1.52
CA PHE A 42 -11.98 18.70 0.66
C PHE A 42 -13.16 19.47 1.25
N ASP A 43 -13.34 20.71 0.80
CA ASP A 43 -14.49 21.55 1.09
C ASP A 43 -15.41 21.60 -0.13
N TYR A 44 -16.66 21.18 0.04
CA TYR A 44 -17.67 21.14 -1.01
C TYR A 44 -18.70 22.26 -0.91
N SER A 45 -18.54 23.22 0.02
CA SER A 45 -19.55 24.24 0.31
C SER A 45 -19.57 25.39 -0.71
N HIS A 46 -18.48 25.67 -1.38
CA HIS A 46 -18.34 26.84 -2.25
C HIS A 46 -18.72 26.55 -3.72
N VAL A 47 -19.98 26.14 -3.92
CA VAL A 47 -20.48 25.90 -5.29
C VAL A 47 -20.56 27.21 -6.06
N PRO A 48 -19.93 27.32 -7.25
CA PRO A 48 -19.97 28.55 -8.05
C PRO A 48 -21.40 28.93 -8.48
N GLU A 49 -21.68 30.23 -8.56
CA GLU A 49 -22.91 30.73 -9.16
C GLU A 49 -23.05 30.21 -10.60
N ARG A 50 -24.26 29.76 -10.94
CA ARG A 50 -24.52 29.10 -12.21
C ARG A 50 -25.84 29.55 -12.83
N PRO A 51 -26.01 29.40 -14.16
CA PRO A 51 -27.26 29.71 -14.85
C PRO A 51 -28.46 28.98 -14.25
N HIS A 52 -29.65 29.56 -14.41
CA HIS A 52 -30.90 29.13 -13.80
C HIS A 52 -31.35 27.69 -14.16
N ASN A 53 -30.79 27.11 -15.21
CA ASN A 53 -31.08 25.76 -15.69
C ASN A 53 -30.12 24.68 -15.18
N TRP A 54 -29.22 25.02 -14.23
CA TRP A 54 -28.29 24.08 -13.66
C TRP A 54 -28.83 23.46 -12.35
N PRO A 55 -28.34 22.29 -11.95
CA PRO A 55 -28.73 21.67 -10.67
C PRO A 55 -28.51 22.60 -9.47
N PRO A 56 -29.33 22.50 -8.41
CA PRO A 56 -29.16 23.27 -7.17
C PRO A 56 -27.79 23.10 -6.55
N ALA A 57 -27.32 24.08 -5.78
CA ALA A 57 -26.02 24.08 -5.12
C ALA A 57 -25.85 22.86 -4.20
N ASP A 58 -26.87 22.53 -3.41
CA ASP A 58 -26.85 21.35 -2.52
C ASP A 58 -26.67 20.04 -3.27
N PHE A 59 -27.28 19.92 -4.44
CA PHE A 59 -27.07 18.75 -5.31
C PHE A 59 -25.63 18.66 -5.80
N LEU A 60 -25.05 19.77 -6.22
CA LEU A 60 -23.67 19.80 -6.74
C LEU A 60 -22.65 19.53 -5.62
N SER A 61 -22.88 20.09 -4.43
CA SER A 61 -22.05 19.79 -3.25
C SER A 61 -22.08 18.30 -2.91
N SER A 62 -23.29 17.72 -2.76
CA SER A 62 -23.46 16.29 -2.49
C SER A 62 -22.88 15.42 -3.61
N LYS A 63 -23.00 15.86 -4.87
CA LYS A 63 -22.40 15.14 -6.00
C LYS A 63 -20.88 15.12 -5.91
N GLY A 64 -20.25 16.24 -5.59
CA GLY A 64 -18.80 16.32 -5.43
C GLY A 64 -18.28 15.38 -4.34
N GLU A 65 -18.95 15.37 -3.19
CA GLU A 65 -18.62 14.46 -2.09
C GLU A 65 -18.80 12.99 -2.50
N ASN A 66 -19.91 12.65 -3.15
CA ASN A 66 -20.17 11.31 -3.65
C ASN A 66 -19.15 10.86 -4.72
N ASP A 67 -18.71 11.76 -5.60
CA ASP A 67 -17.70 11.45 -6.61
C ASP A 67 -16.35 11.07 -5.93
N MET A 68 -15.96 11.77 -4.86
CA MET A 68 -14.77 11.44 -4.07
C MET A 68 -14.94 10.15 -3.27
N GLU A 69 -16.10 9.91 -2.69
CA GLU A 69 -16.39 8.64 -2.00
C GLU A 69 -16.40 7.45 -2.98
N ASN A 70 -16.95 7.62 -4.17
CA ASN A 70 -16.91 6.60 -5.22
C ASN A 70 -15.46 6.32 -5.67
N LEU A 71 -14.65 7.37 -5.80
CA LEU A 71 -13.23 7.22 -6.08
C LEU A 71 -12.54 6.39 -5.00
N ARG A 72 -12.75 6.75 -3.73
CA ARG A 72 -12.23 6.04 -2.58
C ARG A 72 -12.64 4.57 -2.59
N ASN A 73 -13.93 4.32 -2.82
CA ASN A 73 -14.49 2.98 -2.84
C ASN A 73 -13.91 2.11 -3.97
N SER A 74 -13.55 2.70 -5.11
CA SER A 74 -13.02 2.01 -6.30
C SER A 74 -11.50 2.00 -6.40
N THR A 75 -10.78 2.32 -5.31
CA THR A 75 -9.32 2.41 -5.31
C THR A 75 -8.69 1.36 -4.39
N TRP A 76 -7.68 0.68 -4.89
CA TRP A 76 -6.82 -0.22 -4.13
C TRP A 76 -5.39 0.29 -4.14
N MET A 77 -4.68 0.04 -3.06
CA MET A 77 -3.28 0.41 -2.97
C MET A 77 -2.43 -0.61 -2.23
N CYS A 78 -1.15 -0.57 -2.55
CA CYS A 78 -0.11 -1.20 -1.77
C CYS A 78 0.79 -0.12 -1.20
N CYS A 79 0.93 -0.11 0.13
CA CYS A 79 1.80 0.80 0.87
C CYS A 79 3.16 0.17 1.08
N LEU A 80 4.21 0.87 0.68
CA LEU A 80 5.61 0.53 0.83
C LEU A 80 6.32 1.65 1.59
N SER A 81 7.48 1.38 2.18
CA SER A 81 8.30 2.36 2.89
C SER A 81 9.61 2.62 2.15
N LYS A 82 10.20 3.78 2.35
CA LYS A 82 11.57 4.09 1.87
C LYS A 82 12.66 3.64 2.86
N VAL A 83 12.28 3.15 4.04
CA VAL A 83 13.21 2.76 5.11
C VAL A 83 12.87 1.38 5.66
N HIS A 84 13.88 0.62 6.04
CA HIS A 84 13.76 -0.74 6.61
C HIS A 84 14.08 -0.81 8.11
N ASP A 85 14.56 0.28 8.70
CA ASP A 85 15.10 0.33 10.06
C ASP A 85 14.25 1.16 11.04
N SER A 86 13.06 1.65 10.60
CA SER A 86 12.15 2.43 11.43
C SER A 86 11.62 1.59 12.61
N LEU A 87 12.01 1.98 13.84
CA LEU A 87 11.60 1.31 15.07
C LEU A 87 10.07 1.23 15.21
N LEU A 88 9.36 2.30 14.80
CA LEU A 88 7.90 2.35 14.85
C LEU A 88 7.25 1.42 13.82
N MET A 89 7.79 1.33 12.60
CA MET A 89 7.30 0.40 11.58
C MET A 89 7.47 -1.05 12.03
N TRP A 90 8.61 -1.39 12.63
CA TRP A 90 8.83 -2.71 13.20
C TRP A 90 7.87 -3.03 14.35
N ALA A 91 7.55 -2.04 15.18
CA ALA A 91 6.60 -2.22 16.29
C ALA A 91 5.17 -2.42 15.78
N TYR A 92 4.67 -1.51 14.93
CA TYR A 92 3.26 -1.49 14.52
C TYR A 92 2.90 -2.61 13.55
N TYR A 93 3.75 -2.90 12.57
CA TYR A 93 3.42 -3.82 11.48
C TYR A 93 3.93 -5.24 11.68
N THR A 94 4.94 -5.44 12.53
CA THR A 94 5.59 -6.75 12.69
C THR A 94 5.65 -7.23 14.14
N ASN A 95 5.39 -6.35 15.11
CA ASN A 95 5.63 -6.60 16.53
C ASN A 95 7.07 -7.10 16.81
N HIS A 96 8.04 -6.59 16.01
CA HIS A 96 9.44 -7.02 16.00
C HIS A 96 9.67 -8.53 15.77
N ARG A 97 8.64 -9.29 15.37
CA ARG A 97 8.66 -10.77 15.19
C ARG A 97 8.43 -11.21 13.76
N GLY A 98 8.07 -10.27 12.89
CA GLY A 98 7.87 -10.48 11.46
C GLY A 98 9.13 -10.23 10.64
N ILE A 99 8.92 -9.79 9.40
CA ILE A 99 9.99 -9.49 8.45
C ILE A 99 9.72 -8.18 7.73
N CYS A 100 10.78 -7.62 7.13
CA CYS A 100 10.68 -6.56 6.16
C CYS A 100 11.33 -7.03 4.85
N ILE A 101 10.65 -6.87 3.73
CA ILE A 101 11.12 -7.32 2.41
C ILE A 101 11.50 -6.10 1.60
N GLY A 102 12.74 -6.07 1.11
CA GLY A 102 13.24 -5.06 0.17
C GLY A 102 12.94 -5.47 -1.26
N LEU A 103 12.31 -4.57 -1.98
CA LEU A 103 11.84 -4.74 -3.35
C LEU A 103 12.50 -3.72 -4.28
N ASN A 104 12.94 -4.17 -5.45
CA ASN A 104 13.39 -3.28 -6.51
C ASN A 104 12.21 -2.50 -7.09
N GLU A 105 12.21 -1.17 -6.91
CA GLU A 105 11.11 -0.30 -7.34
C GLU A 105 10.84 -0.41 -8.86
N GLU A 106 11.89 -0.37 -9.67
CA GLU A 106 11.77 -0.42 -11.14
C GLU A 106 11.18 -1.76 -11.60
N ALA A 107 11.65 -2.88 -11.03
CA ALA A 107 11.14 -4.21 -11.35
C ALA A 107 9.67 -4.38 -10.94
N VAL A 108 9.28 -3.87 -9.76
CA VAL A 108 7.88 -3.88 -9.31
C VAL A 108 6.99 -3.06 -10.24
N LEU A 109 7.39 -1.85 -10.60
CA LEU A 109 6.63 -1.00 -11.53
C LEU A 109 6.51 -1.63 -12.91
N LYS A 110 7.53 -2.36 -13.36
CA LYS A 110 7.51 -3.12 -14.61
C LYS A 110 6.49 -4.25 -14.58
N CYS A 111 6.40 -5.00 -13.46
CA CYS A 111 5.34 -5.98 -13.24
C CYS A 111 3.96 -5.33 -13.29
N CYS A 112 3.80 -4.16 -12.65
CA CYS A 112 2.56 -3.39 -12.71
C CYS A 112 2.17 -3.05 -14.15
N GLN A 113 3.09 -2.54 -14.95
CA GLN A 113 2.84 -2.14 -16.34
C GLN A 113 2.41 -3.32 -17.22
N HIS A 114 3.00 -4.49 -17.05
CA HIS A 114 2.67 -5.68 -17.85
C HIS A 114 1.27 -6.22 -17.59
N MET A 115 0.77 -6.09 -16.38
CA MET A 115 -0.57 -6.58 -16.01
C MET A 115 -1.70 -5.67 -16.47
N PHE A 116 -1.41 -4.41 -16.76
CA PHE A 116 -2.40 -3.36 -17.01
C PHE A 116 -2.48 -2.90 -18.47
N LEU A 117 -2.16 -3.78 -19.42
CA LEU A 117 -2.28 -3.49 -20.85
C LEU A 117 -3.72 -3.05 -21.22
N GLY A 118 -3.99 -1.75 -21.10
CA GLY A 118 -5.18 -1.12 -21.65
C GLY A 118 -6.12 -0.37 -20.70
N MET A 119 -5.96 -0.43 -19.38
CA MET A 119 -6.77 0.36 -18.43
C MET A 119 -5.90 1.01 -17.38
N MET A 120 -6.27 2.21 -16.97
CA MET A 120 -5.59 3.13 -16.02
C MET A 120 -4.38 2.52 -15.30
N TYR A 121 -3.20 2.92 -15.75
CA TYR A 121 -1.91 2.48 -15.21
C TYR A 121 -1.87 2.65 -13.70
N PRO A 122 -1.36 1.66 -12.94
CA PRO A 122 -0.99 1.90 -11.58
C PRO A 122 0.06 3.01 -11.56
N PHE A 123 -0.14 3.98 -10.72
CA PHE A 123 0.87 5.01 -10.50
C PHE A 123 1.49 4.83 -9.11
N ALA A 124 2.76 5.16 -8.99
CA ALA A 124 3.44 5.22 -7.70
C ALA A 124 3.62 6.69 -7.30
N GLY A 125 3.35 6.99 -6.03
CA GLY A 125 3.52 8.33 -5.48
C GLY A 125 4.01 8.30 -4.04
N GLU A 126 4.83 9.31 -3.68
CA GLU A 126 5.26 9.53 -2.29
C GLU A 126 4.17 10.26 -1.51
N VAL A 127 3.92 9.81 -0.28
CA VAL A 127 2.93 10.43 0.60
C VAL A 127 3.43 11.78 1.12
N LYS A 128 2.55 12.77 1.08
CA LYS A 128 2.75 14.12 1.60
C LYS A 128 2.15 14.21 2.99
N TYR A 129 2.98 14.44 4.00
CA TYR A 129 2.55 14.51 5.39
C TYR A 129 2.20 15.94 5.80
N LYS A 130 1.02 16.14 6.40
CA LYS A 130 0.51 17.45 6.81
C LYS A 130 0.15 17.47 8.29
N VAL A 131 0.54 18.54 9.00
CA VAL A 131 0.15 18.78 10.41
C VAL A 131 -1.28 19.32 10.49
N ILE A 132 -1.60 20.26 9.59
CA ILE A 132 -2.91 20.88 9.51
C ILE A 132 -3.44 20.66 8.10
N LEU A 133 -4.65 20.18 8.02
CA LEU A 133 -5.35 20.05 6.77
C LEU A 133 -6.00 21.39 6.42
N GLN A 134 -5.39 22.15 5.50
CA GLN A 134 -6.12 23.17 4.78
C GLN A 134 -6.96 22.45 3.73
N LYS A 135 -8.27 22.39 3.97
CA LYS A 135 -9.19 21.80 2.99
C LYS A 135 -9.10 22.58 1.69
N GLN A 136 -8.90 21.85 0.60
CA GLN A 136 -8.97 22.44 -0.74
C GLN A 136 -10.44 22.60 -1.12
N ASP A 137 -10.77 23.72 -1.75
CA ASP A 137 -12.10 23.96 -2.30
C ASP A 137 -12.29 23.08 -3.54
N TYR A 138 -13.22 22.13 -3.46
CA TYR A 138 -13.46 21.15 -4.52
C TYR A 138 -13.79 21.80 -5.87
N PHE A 139 -14.54 22.89 -5.85
CA PHE A 139 -15.01 23.55 -7.07
C PHE A 139 -14.04 24.57 -7.61
N LYS A 140 -13.25 25.23 -6.76
CA LYS A 140 -12.32 26.28 -7.13
C LYS A 140 -10.93 25.73 -7.43
N ASP A 141 -10.43 24.87 -6.56
CA ASP A 141 -9.05 24.38 -6.63
C ASP A 141 -8.91 23.15 -7.51
N HIS A 142 -10.05 22.52 -7.88
CA HIS A 142 -10.09 21.28 -8.69
C HIS A 142 -9.08 20.25 -8.22
N PRO A 143 -9.16 19.78 -6.93
CA PRO A 143 -8.18 18.91 -6.37
C PRO A 143 -8.02 17.63 -7.19
N SER A 144 -6.79 17.18 -7.32
CA SER A 144 -6.47 15.96 -8.03
C SER A 144 -6.72 14.73 -7.16
N TRP A 145 -6.78 13.57 -7.79
CA TRP A 145 -6.82 12.30 -7.07
C TRP A 145 -5.59 12.08 -6.21
N ASP A 146 -4.44 12.60 -6.64
CA ASP A 146 -3.19 12.55 -5.88
C ASP A 146 -3.33 13.28 -4.55
N ASP A 147 -4.08 14.38 -4.50
CA ASP A 147 -4.30 15.14 -3.27
C ASP A 147 -5.11 14.33 -2.25
N LEU A 148 -6.06 13.50 -2.72
CA LEU A 148 -6.80 12.57 -1.86
C LEU A 148 -5.94 11.37 -1.45
N LEU A 149 -5.27 10.75 -2.40
CA LEU A 149 -4.65 9.43 -2.24
C LEU A 149 -3.22 9.49 -1.67
N LEU A 150 -2.56 10.65 -1.75
CA LEU A 150 -1.17 10.86 -1.32
C LEU A 150 -1.04 11.88 -0.17
N THR A 151 -2.12 12.20 0.54
CA THR A 151 -2.06 13.06 1.73
C THR A 151 -2.34 12.25 2.99
N LYS A 152 -1.49 12.40 4.01
CA LYS A 152 -1.61 11.71 5.30
C LYS A 152 -1.24 12.63 6.46
N ALA A 153 -1.74 12.33 7.67
CA ALA A 153 -1.39 13.07 8.86
C ALA A 153 0.11 12.96 9.18
N LYS A 154 0.71 14.04 9.70
CA LYS A 154 2.14 14.12 10.05
C LYS A 154 2.57 13.07 11.06
N ASP A 155 1.68 12.61 11.90
CA ASP A 155 1.94 11.56 12.89
C ASP A 155 2.42 10.24 12.26
N TRP A 156 2.11 10.02 10.98
CA TRP A 156 2.52 8.85 10.19
C TRP A 156 3.81 9.06 9.38
N GLU A 157 4.49 10.22 9.50
CA GLU A 157 5.69 10.53 8.69
C GLU A 157 6.82 9.52 8.86
N HIS A 158 6.87 8.81 9.98
CA HIS A 158 7.83 7.77 10.24
C HIS A 158 7.72 6.57 9.28
N GLU A 159 6.61 6.44 8.57
CA GLU A 159 6.42 5.41 7.55
C GLU A 159 7.21 5.69 6.26
N GLN A 160 7.50 6.97 5.96
CA GLN A 160 8.12 7.42 4.71
C GLN A 160 7.53 6.70 3.49
N GLU A 161 6.20 6.77 3.40
CA GLU A 161 5.38 5.90 2.58
C GLU A 161 5.47 6.25 1.09
N VAL A 162 5.55 5.21 0.28
CA VAL A 162 5.33 5.22 -1.17
C VAL A 162 4.15 4.31 -1.47
N ARG A 163 3.19 4.81 -2.23
CA ARG A 163 1.97 4.07 -2.58
C ARG A 163 2.01 3.66 -4.04
N ILE A 164 1.69 2.40 -4.31
CA ILE A 164 1.33 1.93 -5.64
C ILE A 164 -0.19 1.83 -5.65
N ILE A 165 -0.84 2.59 -6.53
CA ILE A 165 -2.28 2.82 -6.52
C ILE A 165 -2.88 2.33 -7.83
N THR A 166 -4.01 1.64 -7.76
CA THR A 166 -4.77 1.19 -8.92
C THR A 166 -6.27 1.41 -8.67
N LYS A 167 -6.99 1.72 -9.73
CA LYS A 167 -8.45 1.73 -9.71
C LYS A 167 -8.97 0.38 -10.17
N ASP A 168 -10.10 0.00 -9.58
CA ASP A 168 -10.89 -1.20 -9.89
C ASP A 168 -10.20 -2.14 -10.90
N PRO A 169 -9.36 -3.04 -10.42
CA PRO A 169 -8.51 -3.78 -11.32
C PRO A 169 -9.38 -4.79 -12.09
N ALA A 170 -9.78 -4.42 -13.31
CA ALA A 170 -10.51 -5.29 -14.22
C ALA A 170 -9.82 -6.64 -14.48
N TRP A 171 -8.50 -6.73 -14.21
CA TRP A 171 -7.75 -7.98 -14.22
C TRP A 171 -8.20 -8.98 -13.14
N VAL A 172 -8.86 -8.52 -12.09
CA VAL A 172 -9.49 -9.39 -11.08
C VAL A 172 -10.61 -10.21 -11.71
N HIS A 173 -11.30 -9.61 -12.68
CA HIS A 173 -12.41 -10.25 -13.37
C HIS A 173 -11.95 -11.07 -14.59
N ALA A 174 -10.74 -10.84 -15.11
CA ALA A 174 -10.28 -11.43 -16.36
C ALA A 174 -9.69 -12.84 -16.26
N GLY A 175 -9.58 -13.44 -15.07
CA GLY A 175 -8.90 -14.74 -14.93
C GLY A 175 -9.36 -15.63 -13.80
N ARG A 176 -10.37 -15.22 -13.05
CA ARG A 176 -11.00 -16.06 -12.03
C ARG A 176 -12.51 -16.03 -12.22
N ASP A 177 -13.08 -17.19 -12.31
CA ASP A 177 -14.52 -17.36 -12.07
C ASP A 177 -14.73 -17.08 -10.57
N ILE A 178 -15.01 -15.80 -10.23
CA ILE A 178 -15.23 -15.36 -8.84
C ILE A 178 -16.31 -16.20 -8.17
N GLN A 179 -17.15 -16.89 -8.96
CA GLN A 179 -18.23 -17.74 -8.47
C GLN A 179 -17.75 -19.06 -7.86
N GLU A 180 -16.53 -19.53 -8.13
CA GLU A 180 -16.02 -20.78 -7.53
C GLU A 180 -15.47 -20.59 -6.12
N ASP A 181 -14.97 -19.40 -5.77
CA ASP A 181 -14.38 -19.13 -4.45
C ASP A 181 -15.41 -18.71 -3.37
N PHE A 182 -16.63 -18.36 -3.77
CA PHE A 182 -17.68 -17.92 -2.86
C PHE A 182 -18.86 -18.91 -2.85
N LYS A 183 -19.25 -19.36 -1.66
CA LYS A 183 -20.51 -20.08 -1.47
C LYS A 183 -21.64 -19.16 -1.95
N LYS A 184 -22.53 -19.69 -2.78
CA LYS A 184 -23.60 -18.98 -3.52
C LYS A 184 -24.51 -18.05 -2.70
N ASP A 185 -24.43 -18.05 -1.38
CA ASP A 185 -25.32 -17.33 -0.46
C ASP A 185 -24.63 -16.30 0.42
N GLU A 186 -23.30 -16.05 0.28
CA GLU A 186 -22.61 -15.02 1.02
C GLU A 186 -22.61 -13.71 0.22
N ILE A 187 -23.20 -12.64 0.80
CA ILE A 187 -23.04 -11.27 0.31
C ILE A 187 -21.59 -10.87 0.60
N VAL A 188 -20.73 -10.97 -0.40
CA VAL A 188 -19.34 -10.56 -0.28
C VAL A 188 -19.27 -9.05 -0.44
N ASP A 189 -18.81 -8.35 0.62
CA ASP A 189 -18.38 -6.97 0.46
C ASP A 189 -17.12 -6.96 -0.41
N TRP A 190 -17.27 -6.57 -1.67
CA TRP A 190 -16.18 -6.50 -2.65
C TRP A 190 -14.97 -5.65 -2.18
N LYS A 191 -15.16 -4.75 -1.21
CA LYS A 191 -14.10 -3.98 -0.56
C LYS A 191 -13.20 -4.84 0.35
N GLU A 192 -13.68 -6.00 0.80
CA GLU A 192 -12.89 -6.98 1.55
C GLU A 192 -11.99 -7.84 0.64
N ILE A 193 -12.24 -7.83 -0.67
CA ILE A 193 -11.45 -8.59 -1.63
C ILE A 193 -10.03 -8.01 -1.68
N ARG A 194 -9.06 -8.88 -1.47
CA ARG A 194 -7.64 -8.55 -1.61
C ARG A 194 -7.18 -8.90 -3.00
N HIS A 195 -6.49 -7.97 -3.64
CA HIS A 195 -5.92 -8.19 -4.96
C HIS A 195 -4.44 -8.47 -4.85
N TYR A 196 -3.96 -9.41 -5.63
CA TYR A 196 -2.57 -9.84 -5.61
C TYR A 196 -1.94 -9.65 -6.98
N LEU A 197 -0.91 -8.81 -7.05
CA LEU A 197 -0.09 -8.62 -8.24
C LEU A 197 1.04 -9.65 -8.22
N PRO A 198 1.14 -10.56 -9.20
CA PRO A 198 2.30 -11.42 -9.33
C PRO A 198 3.57 -10.60 -9.58
N LEU A 199 4.63 -10.93 -8.86
CA LEU A 199 5.95 -10.32 -9.01
C LEU A 199 6.93 -11.31 -9.64
N SER A 200 7.83 -10.81 -10.48
CA SER A 200 8.98 -11.57 -10.91
C SER A 200 10.01 -11.71 -9.78
N ARG A 201 10.86 -12.73 -9.84
CA ARG A 201 11.83 -13.04 -8.78
C ARG A 201 12.86 -11.93 -8.56
N ASP A 202 13.21 -11.22 -9.62
CA ASP A 202 14.12 -10.07 -9.61
C ASP A 202 13.56 -8.83 -8.90
N CYS A 203 12.27 -8.82 -8.57
CA CYS A 203 11.71 -7.80 -7.67
C CYS A 203 12.23 -7.91 -6.23
N PHE A 204 12.65 -9.12 -5.79
CA PHE A 204 13.01 -9.39 -4.40
C PHE A 204 14.52 -9.26 -4.20
N GLU A 205 14.96 -8.19 -3.52
CA GLU A 205 16.38 -7.87 -3.29
C GLU A 205 16.87 -8.35 -1.93
N SER A 206 16.07 -8.12 -0.87
CA SER A 206 16.51 -8.38 0.50
C SER A 206 15.38 -8.79 1.42
N VAL A 207 15.73 -9.46 2.52
CA VAL A 207 14.84 -9.81 3.64
C VAL A 207 15.50 -9.45 4.95
N TYR A 208 14.83 -8.65 5.74
CA TYR A 208 15.23 -8.27 7.09
C TYR A 208 14.39 -9.05 8.10
N LEU A 209 15.03 -9.73 9.01
CA LEU A 209 14.40 -10.58 10.04
C LEU A 209 14.26 -9.78 11.33
N GLY A 210 13.07 -9.72 11.91
CA GLY A 210 12.79 -8.94 13.12
C GLY A 210 13.64 -9.39 14.32
N VAL A 211 13.96 -8.46 15.21
CA VAL A 211 14.80 -8.70 16.40
C VAL A 211 14.32 -9.89 17.24
N ASN A 212 13.00 -10.03 17.36
CA ASN A 212 12.35 -11.04 18.21
C ASN A 212 11.73 -12.20 17.39
N ILE A 213 12.17 -12.41 16.14
CA ILE A 213 11.67 -13.50 15.31
C ILE A 213 11.98 -14.86 15.95
N LEU A 214 11.02 -15.77 15.98
CA LEU A 214 11.24 -17.11 16.52
C LEU A 214 12.19 -17.91 15.62
N SER A 215 13.11 -18.68 16.20
CA SER A 215 14.14 -19.46 15.47
C SER A 215 13.55 -20.35 14.36
N ARG A 216 12.41 -21.01 14.61
CA ARG A 216 11.70 -21.84 13.63
C ARG A 216 11.17 -21.01 12.44
N ASN A 217 10.67 -19.81 12.72
CA ASN A 217 10.14 -18.89 11.71
C ASN A 217 11.27 -18.31 10.88
N ARG A 218 12.37 -17.92 11.54
CA ARG A 218 13.60 -17.46 10.91
C ARG A 218 14.12 -18.48 9.90
N ALA A 219 14.28 -19.72 10.29
CA ALA A 219 14.77 -20.80 9.42
C ALA A 219 13.86 -20.99 8.20
N LYS A 220 12.52 -20.97 8.40
CA LYS A 220 11.57 -21.12 7.31
C LYS A 220 11.61 -19.94 6.32
N ILE A 221 11.71 -18.69 6.79
CA ILE A 221 11.83 -17.51 5.92
C ILE A 221 13.10 -17.58 5.09
N ILE A 222 14.23 -17.92 5.70
CA ILE A 222 15.51 -18.05 5.00
C ILE A 222 15.43 -19.09 3.87
N ASP A 223 14.88 -20.28 4.17
CA ASP A 223 14.72 -21.36 3.19
C ASP A 223 13.86 -20.92 2.01
N VAL A 224 12.71 -20.30 2.26
CA VAL A 224 11.79 -19.84 1.21
C VAL A 224 12.39 -18.68 0.41
N ALA A 225 13.02 -17.71 1.06
CA ALA A 225 13.65 -16.57 0.39
C ALA A 225 14.77 -17.02 -0.56
N LYS A 226 15.63 -17.97 -0.12
CA LYS A 226 16.71 -18.50 -0.97
C LYS A 226 16.21 -19.40 -2.12
N LYS A 227 15.10 -20.10 -1.94
CA LYS A 227 14.42 -20.82 -3.04
C LYS A 227 13.81 -19.85 -4.06
N LEU A 228 13.28 -18.73 -3.61
CA LEU A 228 12.74 -17.68 -4.48
C LEU A 228 13.85 -17.02 -5.30
N ASN A 229 14.86 -16.49 -4.65
CA ASN A 229 16.01 -15.86 -5.27
C ASN A 229 17.29 -16.28 -4.53
N PRO A 230 18.16 -17.13 -5.12
CA PRO A 230 19.41 -17.55 -4.48
C PRO A 230 20.34 -16.39 -4.09
N ASN A 231 20.24 -15.27 -4.80
CA ASN A 231 21.07 -14.07 -4.57
C ASN A 231 20.44 -13.07 -3.59
N ILE A 232 19.24 -13.39 -3.04
CA ILE A 232 18.58 -12.48 -2.09
C ILE A 232 19.46 -12.24 -0.86
N GLU A 233 19.60 -10.99 -0.48
CA GLU A 233 20.34 -10.62 0.73
C GLU A 233 19.46 -10.84 1.97
N ILE A 234 20.03 -11.41 3.03
CA ILE A 234 19.28 -11.65 4.26
C ILE A 234 20.01 -11.01 5.43
N TYR A 235 19.26 -10.25 6.21
CA TYR A 235 19.75 -9.51 7.36
C TYR A 235 18.97 -9.88 8.61
N GLN A 236 19.65 -9.91 9.74
CA GLN A 236 19.05 -9.98 11.07
C GLN A 236 19.05 -8.57 11.66
N MET A 237 17.86 -8.06 12.03
CA MET A 237 17.78 -6.83 12.79
C MET A 237 18.24 -7.06 14.22
N THR A 238 19.09 -6.16 14.71
CA THR A 238 19.66 -6.17 16.05
C THR A 238 19.50 -4.81 16.71
N LEU A 239 19.70 -4.75 18.02
CA LEU A 239 19.66 -3.50 18.76
C LEU A 239 21.03 -2.81 18.73
N ASP A 240 21.05 -1.52 18.39
CA ASP A 240 22.18 -0.64 18.63
C ASP A 240 21.92 0.16 19.92
N PRO A 241 22.41 -0.29 21.07
CA PRO A 241 22.07 0.32 22.36
C PRO A 241 22.67 1.72 22.52
N GLU A 242 23.75 2.02 21.80
CA GLU A 242 24.42 3.32 21.88
C GLU A 242 23.65 4.41 21.15
N ALA A 243 22.93 4.04 20.09
CA ALA A 243 22.17 4.97 19.27
C ALA A 243 20.63 4.85 19.43
N LEU A 244 20.14 3.93 20.29
CA LEU A 244 18.71 3.63 20.50
C LEU A 244 17.96 3.39 19.18
N ARG A 245 18.57 2.69 18.25
CA ARG A 245 18.03 2.36 16.92
C ARG A 245 18.22 0.89 16.61
N LEU A 246 17.58 0.46 15.52
CA LEU A 246 17.84 -0.83 14.92
C LEU A 246 19.02 -0.75 13.94
N LYS A 247 19.78 -1.82 13.84
CA LYS A 247 20.81 -2.03 12.81
C LYS A 247 20.64 -3.41 12.21
N GLU A 248 21.04 -3.57 10.95
CA GLU A 248 21.07 -4.83 10.25
C GLU A 248 22.44 -5.51 10.35
N GLU A 249 22.43 -6.82 10.49
CA GLU A 249 23.63 -7.66 10.44
C GLU A 249 23.43 -8.73 9.36
N PRO A 250 24.37 -8.89 8.40
CA PRO A 250 24.25 -9.90 7.35
C PRO A 250 24.17 -11.30 7.94
N VAL A 251 23.25 -12.11 7.39
CA VAL A 251 23.15 -13.52 7.73
C VAL A 251 23.98 -14.34 6.75
N ASN A 252 25.12 -14.81 7.18
CA ASN A 252 25.95 -15.73 6.40
C ASN A 252 25.30 -17.12 6.37
N ILE A 253 25.01 -17.63 5.17
CA ILE A 253 24.31 -18.90 4.93
C ILE A 253 25.17 -19.76 4.01
#